data_c27c1bf61b48efe9fc9cb39e4269892e
#
_entry.id   c27c1bf61b48efe9fc9cb39e4269892e
#
_cell.length_a   1.000
_cell.length_b   1.000
_cell.length_c   1.000
_cell.angle_alpha   90.00
_cell.angle_beta   90.00
_cell.angle_gamma   90.00
#
_symmetry.space_group_name_H-M   'P 1'
#
loop_
_entity.id
_entity.type
_entity.pdbx_description
1 polymer ?
#
loop_
_entity_poly.entity_id
_entity_poly.type
_entity_poly.pdbx_seq_one_letter_code
_entity_poly.pdbx_strand_id
1 'polypeptide(L)'
;MTNDFLVKWVNFWVFLFSISVLSYSAQPAVVLLFTMLYVALVKRDSRLNFALSKEERIFVYLILLWFFWQLFGVVYQPLGYEYESIRMQFSAFDNVSRWLLMLPVLFLLRRYVVDWRLVSIGISIGVLISVFVAYYEVYFLHIGRAEGTSNHTIPFAELMVVADLLLWMFMIHAWNKGQKILSYFLLFVSVMAFYGSLLSVTRGAWLAYIFMILIWLVYVIKNSLTDKKHLLSKPI
;
A
#
# COMPACT_ATOMS: atom_id res chain seq x y z
N MET A 1 -16.75 22.01 11.65
CA MET A 1 -15.44 21.88 11.02
C MET A 1 -15.51 22.49 9.62
N THR A 2 -14.60 23.41 9.27
CA THR A 2 -14.46 23.97 7.92
C THR A 2 -13.94 22.92 6.95
N ASN A 3 -14.17 23.09 5.64
CA ASN A 3 -13.66 22.14 4.64
C ASN A 3 -12.12 22.08 4.67
N ASP A 4 -11.44 23.20 4.86
CA ASP A 4 -9.97 23.26 4.92
C ASP A 4 -9.39 22.46 6.10
N PHE A 5 -10.07 22.50 7.25
CA PHE A 5 -9.67 21.68 8.38
C PHE A 5 -9.77 20.20 8.06
N LEU A 6 -10.87 19.77 7.42
CA LEU A 6 -11.05 18.35 7.04
C LEU A 6 -10.01 17.88 6.03
N VAL A 7 -9.66 18.72 5.05
CA VAL A 7 -8.60 18.39 4.09
C VAL A 7 -7.26 18.18 4.81
N LYS A 8 -6.89 19.10 5.70
CA LYS A 8 -5.65 18.99 6.49
C LYS A 8 -5.68 17.78 7.42
N TRP A 9 -6.82 17.51 8.06
CA TRP A 9 -7.04 16.37 8.94
C TRP A 9 -6.88 15.05 8.20
N VAL A 10 -7.53 14.89 7.04
CA VAL A 10 -7.41 13.68 6.21
C VAL A 10 -5.98 13.49 5.73
N ASN A 11 -5.32 14.55 5.23
CA ASN A 11 -3.92 14.47 4.78
C ASN A 11 -2.97 14.08 5.92
N PHE A 12 -3.17 14.61 7.13
CA PHE A 12 -2.38 14.23 8.30
C PHE A 12 -2.52 12.75 8.64
N TRP A 13 -3.75 12.23 8.68
CA TRP A 13 -3.98 10.81 8.99
C TRP A 13 -3.54 9.88 7.88
N VAL A 14 -3.65 10.29 6.62
CA VAL A 14 -3.09 9.53 5.49
C VAL A 14 -1.56 9.50 5.56
N PHE A 15 -0.91 10.59 5.94
CA PHE A 15 0.54 10.61 6.17
C PHE A 15 0.94 9.66 7.29
N LEU A 16 0.27 9.69 8.44
CA LEU A 16 0.52 8.75 9.55
C LEU A 16 0.25 7.30 9.13
N PHE A 17 -0.80 7.05 8.37
CA PHE A 17 -1.09 5.73 7.82
C PHE A 17 0.05 5.25 6.92
N SER A 18 0.56 6.12 6.04
CA SER A 18 1.66 5.79 5.13
C SER A 18 2.95 5.43 5.87
N ILE A 19 3.24 6.05 7.02
CA ILE A 19 4.36 5.66 7.89
C ILE A 19 4.08 4.30 8.54
N SER A 20 2.87 4.10 9.07
CA SER A 20 2.52 2.96 9.91
C SER A 20 2.18 1.70 9.14
N VAL A 21 1.95 1.79 7.83
CA VAL A 21 1.58 0.62 7.00
C VAL A 21 2.64 -0.48 7.05
N LEU A 22 3.89 -0.12 7.23
CA LEU A 22 5.01 -1.05 7.35
C LEU A 22 5.20 -1.62 8.77
N SER A 23 4.51 -1.05 9.75
CA SER A 23 4.57 -1.48 11.17
C SER A 23 3.27 -2.14 11.66
N TYR A 24 2.38 -2.56 10.74
CA TYR A 24 1.07 -3.16 11.05
C TYR A 24 0.15 -2.35 11.96
N SER A 25 0.40 -1.06 12.15
CA SER A 25 -0.50 -0.23 12.92
C SER A 25 -1.73 0.14 12.10
N ALA A 26 -2.87 -0.40 12.47
CA ALA A 26 -4.15 -0.08 11.84
C ALA A 26 -4.81 1.20 12.40
N GLN A 27 -4.26 1.80 13.44
CA GLN A 27 -4.88 2.95 14.13
C GLN A 27 -5.19 4.12 13.20
N PRO A 28 -4.29 4.60 12.31
CA PRO A 28 -4.62 5.69 11.40
C PRO A 28 -5.75 5.35 10.42
N ALA A 29 -5.85 4.09 9.98
CA ALA A 29 -6.93 3.63 9.10
C ALA A 29 -8.29 3.67 9.83
N VAL A 30 -8.32 3.28 11.11
CA VAL A 30 -9.52 3.37 11.95
C VAL A 30 -9.97 4.81 12.11
N VAL A 31 -9.06 5.76 12.34
CA VAL A 31 -9.41 7.19 12.42
C VAL A 31 -9.94 7.71 11.08
N LEU A 32 -9.38 7.30 9.96
CA LEU A 32 -9.90 7.64 8.63
C LEU A 32 -11.31 7.10 8.43
N LEU A 33 -11.58 5.86 8.88
CA LEU A 33 -12.92 5.28 8.84
C LEU A 33 -13.92 6.10 9.66
N PHE A 34 -13.60 6.44 10.91
CA PHE A 34 -14.47 7.29 11.74
C PHE A 34 -14.66 8.68 11.13
N THR A 35 -13.64 9.23 10.49
CA THR A 35 -13.74 10.49 9.75
C THR A 35 -14.72 10.36 8.58
N MET A 36 -14.66 9.25 7.83
CA MET A 36 -15.62 8.98 6.76
C MET A 36 -17.06 8.86 7.28
N LEU A 37 -17.27 8.12 8.36
CA LEU A 37 -18.58 7.99 9.00
C LEU A 37 -19.11 9.34 9.48
N TYR A 38 -18.26 10.16 10.11
CA TYR A 38 -18.62 11.52 10.51
C TYR A 38 -19.06 12.38 9.31
N VAL A 39 -18.29 12.36 8.21
CA VAL A 39 -18.61 13.12 6.99
C VAL A 39 -19.90 12.63 6.34
N ALA A 40 -20.12 11.32 6.30
CA ALA A 40 -21.31 10.74 5.68
C ALA A 40 -22.59 10.94 6.51
N LEU A 41 -22.53 10.66 7.81
CA LEU A 41 -23.71 10.57 8.68
C LEU A 41 -24.04 11.89 9.38
N VAL A 42 -23.02 12.58 9.88
CA VAL A 42 -23.23 13.80 10.67
C VAL A 42 -23.23 15.04 9.77
N LYS A 43 -22.20 15.17 8.94
CA LYS A 43 -22.10 16.33 8.04
C LYS A 43 -23.00 16.23 6.83
N ARG A 44 -23.44 15.02 6.47
CA ARG A 44 -24.30 14.71 5.30
C ARG A 44 -23.79 15.43 4.04
N ASP A 45 -22.48 15.31 3.77
CA ASP A 45 -21.87 16.00 2.62
C ASP A 45 -22.41 15.39 1.31
N SER A 46 -23.31 16.10 0.66
CA SER A 46 -23.93 15.71 -0.62
C SER A 46 -22.92 15.52 -1.75
N ARG A 47 -21.65 15.95 -1.55
CA ARG A 47 -20.58 15.79 -2.54
C ARG A 47 -19.82 14.48 -2.38
N LEU A 48 -20.18 13.62 -1.41
CA LEU A 48 -19.72 12.24 -1.40
C LEU A 48 -20.34 11.52 -2.60
N ASN A 49 -19.51 11.25 -3.59
CA ASN A 49 -19.93 10.53 -4.78
C ASN A 49 -19.63 9.04 -4.60
N PHE A 50 -20.68 8.23 -4.46
CA PHE A 50 -20.58 6.77 -4.34
C PHE A 50 -20.57 6.06 -5.70
N ALA A 51 -20.73 6.79 -6.82
CA ALA A 51 -20.60 6.20 -8.14
C ALA A 51 -19.14 5.81 -8.41
N LEU A 52 -18.90 4.55 -8.73
CA LEU A 52 -17.56 3.99 -8.96
C LEU A 52 -17.23 4.05 -10.46
N SER A 53 -15.99 4.42 -10.80
CA SER A 53 -15.42 4.22 -12.13
C SER A 53 -15.31 2.73 -12.45
N LYS A 54 -15.01 2.39 -13.71
CA LYS A 54 -14.84 0.98 -14.13
C LYS A 54 -13.69 0.32 -13.36
N GLU A 55 -12.58 1.04 -13.22
CA GLU A 55 -11.37 0.58 -12.54
C GLU A 55 -11.62 0.39 -11.04
N GLU A 56 -12.30 1.33 -10.41
CA GLU A 56 -12.65 1.25 -8.99
C GLU A 56 -13.62 0.10 -8.72
N ARG A 57 -14.57 -0.16 -9.61
CA ARG A 57 -15.45 -1.33 -9.51
C ARG A 57 -14.66 -2.63 -9.55
N ILE A 58 -13.69 -2.75 -10.47
CA ILE A 58 -12.82 -3.92 -10.53
C ILE A 58 -12.06 -4.07 -9.20
N PHE A 59 -11.50 -2.99 -8.68
CA PHE A 59 -10.80 -3.00 -7.40
C PHE A 59 -11.69 -3.46 -6.24
N VAL A 60 -12.92 -2.92 -6.14
CA VAL A 60 -13.90 -3.34 -5.13
C VAL A 60 -14.25 -4.82 -5.27
N TYR A 61 -14.48 -5.29 -6.50
CA TYR A 61 -14.79 -6.72 -6.74
C TYR A 61 -13.61 -7.63 -6.36
N LEU A 62 -12.36 -7.22 -6.62
CA LEU A 62 -11.19 -7.98 -6.22
C LEU A 62 -11.04 -8.05 -4.69
N ILE A 63 -11.28 -6.94 -3.97
CA ILE A 63 -11.28 -6.94 -2.50
C ILE A 63 -12.39 -7.84 -1.95
N LEU A 64 -13.60 -7.76 -2.49
CA LEU A 64 -14.72 -8.60 -2.06
C LEU A 64 -14.46 -10.08 -2.38
N LEU A 65 -13.96 -10.39 -3.57
CA LEU A 65 -13.59 -11.74 -3.96
C LEU A 65 -12.52 -12.32 -3.02
N TRP A 66 -11.48 -11.54 -2.73
CA TRP A 66 -10.44 -11.90 -1.77
C TRP A 66 -11.01 -12.13 -0.38
N PHE A 67 -11.89 -11.26 0.10
CA PHE A 67 -12.55 -11.40 1.39
C PHE A 67 -13.38 -12.68 1.46
N PHE A 68 -14.23 -12.94 0.48
CA PHE A 68 -15.07 -14.15 0.45
C PHE A 68 -14.23 -15.42 0.30
N TRP A 69 -13.15 -15.38 -0.47
CA TRP A 69 -12.21 -16.50 -0.57
C TRP A 69 -11.58 -16.85 0.78
N GLN A 70 -11.13 -15.86 1.51
CA GLN A 70 -10.56 -16.05 2.85
C GLN A 70 -11.63 -16.49 3.87
N LEU A 71 -12.82 -15.90 3.80
CA LEU A 71 -13.96 -16.32 4.62
C LEU A 71 -14.31 -17.79 4.38
N PHE A 72 -14.35 -18.21 3.11
CA PHE A 72 -14.55 -19.60 2.75
C PHE A 72 -13.45 -20.50 3.35
N GLY A 73 -12.17 -20.09 3.29
CA GLY A 73 -11.07 -20.82 3.91
C GLY A 73 -11.17 -20.95 5.43
N VAL A 74 -11.69 -19.91 6.12
CA VAL A 74 -11.92 -19.93 7.58
C VAL A 74 -13.10 -20.81 7.96
N VAL A 75 -14.18 -20.80 7.17
CA VAL A 75 -15.41 -21.57 7.43
C VAL A 75 -15.27 -23.02 7.00
N TYR A 76 -14.69 -23.23 5.81
CA TYR A 76 -14.46 -24.56 5.25
C TYR A 76 -13.06 -25.04 5.63
N GLN A 77 -12.93 -25.56 6.85
CA GLN A 77 -11.67 -26.15 7.30
C GLN A 77 -11.33 -27.41 6.49
N PRO A 78 -10.18 -27.47 5.81
CA PRO A 78 -9.73 -28.73 5.24
C PRO A 78 -9.54 -29.75 6.37
N LEU A 79 -9.99 -30.98 6.13
CA LEU A 79 -9.83 -32.14 7.01
C LEU A 79 -8.40 -32.20 7.57
N GLY A 80 -8.24 -32.02 8.89
CA GLY A 80 -6.93 -32.08 9.57
C GLY A 80 -6.42 -30.76 10.15
N TYR A 81 -7.09 -29.63 9.92
CA TYR A 81 -6.77 -28.37 10.59
C TYR A 81 -7.82 -28.08 11.66
N GLU A 82 -7.59 -28.53 12.87
CA GLU A 82 -8.43 -28.17 14.00
C GLU A 82 -7.88 -26.88 14.62
N TYR A 83 -8.68 -25.81 14.58
CA TYR A 83 -8.42 -24.66 15.44
C TYR A 83 -8.70 -25.08 16.88
N GLU A 84 -7.73 -24.91 17.76
CA GLU A 84 -7.84 -25.27 19.19
C GLU A 84 -9.05 -24.61 19.89
N SER A 85 -9.57 -23.50 19.30
CA SER A 85 -10.76 -22.82 19.82
C SER A 85 -11.47 -21.97 18.76
N ILE A 86 -12.77 -21.74 18.93
CA ILE A 86 -13.59 -20.79 18.14
C ILE A 86 -12.96 -19.38 18.15
N ARG A 87 -12.31 -18.98 19.24
CA ARG A 87 -11.62 -17.69 19.36
C ARG A 87 -10.46 -17.57 18.36
N MET A 88 -9.70 -18.63 18.14
CA MET A 88 -8.61 -18.66 17.14
C MET A 88 -9.14 -18.52 15.72
N GLN A 89 -10.26 -19.16 15.42
CA GLN A 89 -10.95 -19.08 14.13
C GLN A 89 -11.43 -17.64 13.85
N PHE A 90 -12.02 -16.97 14.82
CA PHE A 90 -12.41 -15.57 14.69
C PHE A 90 -11.21 -14.62 14.61
N SER A 91 -10.10 -14.93 15.27
CA SER A 91 -8.86 -14.13 15.15
C SER A 91 -8.28 -14.19 13.72
N ALA A 92 -8.34 -15.33 13.07
CA ALA A 92 -7.94 -15.44 11.65
C ALA A 92 -8.83 -14.57 10.75
N PHE A 93 -10.15 -14.49 11.05
CA PHE A 93 -11.09 -13.65 10.34
C PHE A 93 -10.87 -12.15 10.56
N ASP A 94 -10.37 -11.72 11.72
CA ASP A 94 -10.08 -10.31 12.01
C ASP A 94 -9.09 -9.70 11.00
N ASN A 95 -8.03 -10.41 10.67
CA ASN A 95 -7.04 -9.95 9.69
C ASN A 95 -7.65 -9.72 8.31
N VAL A 96 -8.56 -10.58 7.88
CA VAL A 96 -9.22 -10.50 6.57
C VAL A 96 -10.26 -9.38 6.53
N SER A 97 -11.01 -9.19 7.62
CA SER A 97 -12.04 -8.14 7.71
C SER A 97 -11.47 -6.73 7.61
N ARG A 98 -10.21 -6.52 8.00
CA ARG A 98 -9.52 -5.22 7.90
C ARG A 98 -9.45 -4.70 6.46
N TRP A 99 -9.37 -5.58 5.47
CA TRP A 99 -9.37 -5.18 4.05
C TRP A 99 -10.68 -4.49 3.64
N LEU A 100 -11.82 -4.86 4.25
CA LEU A 100 -13.08 -4.21 3.99
C LEU A 100 -13.11 -2.75 4.46
N LEU A 101 -12.29 -2.39 5.46
CA LEU A 101 -12.16 -1.01 5.94
C LEU A 101 -11.59 -0.07 4.87
N MET A 102 -10.88 -0.60 3.86
CA MET A 102 -10.37 0.20 2.75
C MET A 102 -11.49 0.75 1.87
N LEU A 103 -12.63 0.06 1.77
CA LEU A 103 -13.73 0.50 0.90
C LEU A 103 -14.35 1.84 1.33
N PRO A 104 -14.77 2.05 2.60
CA PRO A 104 -15.25 3.36 3.04
C PRO A 104 -14.17 4.44 3.00
N VAL A 105 -12.90 4.08 3.28
CA VAL A 105 -11.78 5.03 3.20
C VAL A 105 -11.55 5.50 1.76
N LEU A 106 -11.73 4.65 0.75
CA LEU A 106 -11.65 5.03 -0.66
C LEU A 106 -12.57 6.22 -0.98
N PHE A 107 -13.83 6.19 -0.53
CA PHE A 107 -14.78 7.29 -0.76
C PHE A 107 -14.36 8.59 -0.07
N LEU A 108 -13.78 8.50 1.12
CA LEU A 108 -13.22 9.66 1.82
C LEU A 108 -12.07 10.27 1.00
N LEU A 109 -11.13 9.46 0.54
CA LEU A 109 -9.96 9.90 -0.21
C LEU A 109 -10.31 10.50 -1.57
N ARG A 110 -11.40 10.03 -2.21
CA ARG A 110 -11.94 10.64 -3.43
C ARG A 110 -12.50 12.04 -3.20
N ARG A 111 -13.09 12.26 -2.02
CA ARG A 111 -13.69 13.54 -1.68
C ARG A 111 -12.68 14.58 -1.24
N TYR A 112 -11.69 14.17 -0.50
CA TYR A 112 -10.62 15.02 0.03
C TYR A 112 -9.33 14.69 -0.70
N VAL A 113 -8.91 15.60 -1.59
CA VAL A 113 -7.69 15.41 -2.40
C VAL A 113 -6.49 15.18 -1.47
N VAL A 114 -5.89 14.03 -1.62
CA VAL A 114 -4.70 13.64 -0.87
C VAL A 114 -3.46 14.20 -1.55
N ASP A 115 -2.59 14.83 -0.77
CA ASP A 115 -1.28 15.25 -1.28
C ASP A 115 -0.36 14.03 -1.41
N TRP A 116 -0.11 13.63 -2.64
CA TRP A 116 0.77 12.50 -2.97
C TRP A 116 2.19 12.65 -2.41
N ARG A 117 2.67 13.91 -2.18
CA ARG A 117 3.99 14.14 -1.58
C ARG A 117 4.00 13.69 -0.12
N LEU A 118 2.94 13.97 0.63
CA LEU A 118 2.81 13.50 2.02
C LEU A 118 2.79 11.98 2.07
N VAL A 119 2.07 11.33 1.15
CA VAL A 119 2.06 9.87 1.06
C VAL A 119 3.45 9.32 0.75
N SER A 120 4.13 9.88 -0.24
CA SER A 120 5.47 9.41 -0.63
C SER A 120 6.51 9.61 0.47
N ILE A 121 6.47 10.74 1.18
CA ILE A 121 7.35 11.01 2.32
C ILE A 121 7.00 10.06 3.49
N GLY A 122 5.70 9.84 3.75
CA GLY A 122 5.26 8.92 4.80
C GLY A 122 5.76 7.50 4.57
N ILE A 123 5.57 6.95 3.36
CA ILE A 123 6.11 5.64 2.97
C ILE A 123 7.64 5.62 3.12
N SER A 124 8.31 6.68 2.67
CA SER A 124 9.77 6.77 2.79
C SER A 124 10.26 6.68 4.23
N ILE A 125 9.62 7.39 5.15
CA ILE A 125 9.95 7.33 6.57
C ILE A 125 9.69 5.92 7.11
N GLY A 126 8.54 5.31 6.79
CA GLY A 126 8.22 3.95 7.20
C GLY A 126 9.25 2.93 6.71
N VAL A 127 9.67 3.01 5.44
CA VAL A 127 10.72 2.16 4.87
C VAL A 127 12.03 2.32 5.62
N LEU A 128 12.49 3.56 5.82
CA LEU A 128 13.78 3.82 6.48
C LEU A 128 13.78 3.29 7.93
N ILE A 129 12.69 3.48 8.67
CA ILE A 129 12.55 2.93 10.04
C ILE A 129 12.61 1.40 9.98
N SER A 130 11.83 0.76 9.10
CA SER A 130 11.76 -0.69 9.00
C SER A 130 13.08 -1.31 8.57
N VAL A 131 13.79 -0.68 7.63
CA VAL A 131 15.12 -1.13 7.19
C VAL A 131 16.16 -0.96 8.29
N PHE A 132 16.09 0.14 9.06
CA PHE A 132 16.97 0.34 10.20
C PHE A 132 16.78 -0.73 11.27
N VAL A 133 15.53 -1.07 11.60
CA VAL A 133 15.22 -2.18 12.53
C VAL A 133 15.75 -3.50 11.99
N ALA A 134 15.47 -3.82 10.72
CA ALA A 134 15.96 -5.04 10.07
C ALA A 134 17.50 -5.14 10.05
N TYR A 135 18.17 -4.03 9.80
CA TYR A 135 19.63 -3.94 9.87
C TYR A 135 20.13 -4.23 11.29
N TYR A 136 19.51 -3.62 12.30
CA TYR A 136 19.85 -3.85 13.70
C TYR A 136 19.65 -5.32 14.11
N GLU A 137 18.53 -5.96 13.70
CA GLU A 137 18.26 -7.36 13.95
C GLU A 137 19.35 -8.28 13.39
N VAL A 138 19.75 -8.07 12.12
CA VAL A 138 20.71 -8.95 11.46
C VAL A 138 22.14 -8.76 11.99
N TYR A 139 22.59 -7.50 12.12
CA TYR A 139 24.02 -7.22 12.40
C TYR A 139 24.33 -7.08 13.87
N PHE A 140 23.39 -6.70 14.72
CA PHE A 140 23.64 -6.53 16.16
C PHE A 140 22.99 -7.64 17.00
N LEU A 141 21.80 -8.09 16.63
CA LEU A 141 21.14 -9.19 17.33
C LEU A 141 21.49 -10.57 16.73
N HIS A 142 22.20 -10.60 15.60
CA HIS A 142 22.58 -11.82 14.88
C HIS A 142 21.40 -12.72 14.52
N ILE A 143 20.23 -12.14 14.25
CA ILE A 143 19.06 -12.84 13.78
C ILE A 143 19.30 -13.19 12.30
N GLY A 144 19.24 -14.46 11.93
CA GLY A 144 19.59 -14.93 10.59
C GLY A 144 18.64 -14.41 9.48
N ARG A 145 17.46 -13.90 9.84
CA ARG A 145 16.44 -13.37 8.89
C ARG A 145 15.72 -12.20 9.54
N ALA A 146 15.76 -11.03 8.90
CA ALA A 146 15.11 -9.84 9.44
C ALA A 146 13.58 -9.96 9.43
N GLU A 147 12.96 -9.52 10.51
CA GLU A 147 11.52 -9.37 10.68
C GLU A 147 11.08 -7.90 10.56
N GLY A 148 12.03 -6.98 10.76
CA GLY A 148 11.81 -5.54 10.72
C GLY A 148 10.70 -5.12 11.69
N THR A 149 9.88 -4.15 11.26
CA THR A 149 8.76 -3.67 12.08
C THR A 149 7.51 -4.56 12.01
N SER A 150 7.54 -5.66 11.24
CA SER A 150 6.38 -6.51 11.01
C SER A 150 6.29 -7.74 11.92
N ASN A 151 7.33 -8.01 12.71
CA ASN A 151 7.47 -9.17 13.58
C ASN A 151 7.40 -10.54 12.82
N HIS A 152 7.55 -10.53 11.50
CA HIS A 152 7.58 -11.73 10.66
C HIS A 152 8.35 -11.46 9.37
N THR A 153 9.23 -12.38 8.99
CA THR A 153 10.13 -12.23 7.84
C THR A 153 9.41 -12.13 6.49
N ILE A 154 8.37 -12.96 6.28
CA ILE A 154 7.66 -13.00 4.99
C ILE A 154 6.86 -11.72 4.75
N PRO A 155 5.93 -11.32 5.64
CA PRO A 155 5.22 -10.06 5.49
C PRO A 155 6.14 -8.83 5.43
N PHE A 156 7.24 -8.82 6.17
CA PHE A 156 8.23 -7.74 6.07
C PHE A 156 8.75 -7.61 4.64
N ALA A 157 9.18 -8.71 4.04
CA ALA A 157 9.69 -8.70 2.67
C ALA A 157 8.63 -8.26 1.65
N GLU A 158 7.40 -8.77 1.77
CA GLU A 158 6.29 -8.42 0.88
C GLU A 158 5.95 -6.93 0.98
N LEU A 159 5.91 -6.38 2.19
CA LEU A 159 5.69 -4.95 2.41
C LEU A 159 6.80 -4.09 1.81
N MET A 160 8.07 -4.53 1.89
CA MET A 160 9.18 -3.84 1.25
C MET A 160 9.03 -3.81 -0.28
N VAL A 161 8.61 -4.93 -0.90
CA VAL A 161 8.34 -4.99 -2.36
C VAL A 161 7.23 -4.04 -2.76
N VAL A 162 6.12 -4.02 -2.02
CA VAL A 162 4.98 -3.13 -2.30
C VAL A 162 5.37 -1.67 -2.11
N ALA A 163 6.10 -1.36 -1.04
CA ALA A 163 6.59 -0.01 -0.77
C ALA A 163 7.53 0.47 -1.88
N ASP A 164 8.44 -0.39 -2.34
CA ASP A 164 9.36 -0.09 -3.43
C ASP A 164 8.62 0.22 -4.73
N LEU A 165 7.61 -0.57 -5.09
CA LEU A 165 6.76 -0.31 -6.25
C LEU A 165 6.10 1.08 -6.17
N LEU A 166 5.53 1.42 -5.02
CA LEU A 166 4.91 2.73 -4.81
C LEU A 166 5.94 3.87 -4.90
N LEU A 167 7.13 3.67 -4.33
CA LEU A 167 8.23 4.64 -4.42
C LEU A 167 8.67 4.87 -5.86
N TRP A 168 8.74 3.83 -6.69
CA TRP A 168 9.02 3.96 -8.12
C TRP A 168 7.96 4.79 -8.84
N MET A 169 6.68 4.54 -8.58
CA MET A 169 5.58 5.32 -9.16
C MET A 169 5.68 6.81 -8.75
N PHE A 170 5.92 7.09 -7.47
CA PHE A 170 6.08 8.46 -6.99
C PHE A 170 7.37 9.12 -7.51
N MET A 171 8.46 8.38 -7.63
CA MET A 171 9.71 8.85 -8.21
C MET A 171 9.52 9.32 -9.65
N ILE A 172 8.88 8.50 -10.50
CA ILE A 172 8.59 8.86 -11.89
C ILE A 172 7.67 10.07 -11.94
N HIS A 173 6.64 10.12 -11.09
CA HIS A 173 5.72 11.24 -11.04
C HIS A 173 6.43 12.54 -10.61
N ALA A 174 7.30 12.49 -9.61
CA ALA A 174 8.12 13.61 -9.16
C ALA A 174 9.06 14.10 -10.27
N TRP A 175 9.70 13.16 -10.97
CA TRP A 175 10.57 13.46 -12.11
C TRP A 175 9.84 14.20 -13.20
N ASN A 176 8.69 13.70 -13.62
CA ASN A 176 7.86 14.32 -14.67
C ASN A 176 7.34 15.72 -14.27
N LYS A 177 7.20 15.99 -12.97
CA LYS A 177 6.87 17.31 -12.42
C LYS A 177 8.09 18.23 -12.21
N GLY A 178 9.27 17.83 -12.61
CA GLY A 178 10.51 18.61 -12.45
C GLY A 178 11.05 18.65 -11.03
N GLN A 179 10.50 17.85 -10.10
CA GLN A 179 10.91 17.79 -8.69
C GLN A 179 12.09 16.81 -8.51
N LYS A 180 13.23 17.14 -9.12
CA LYS A 180 14.38 16.24 -9.21
C LYS A 180 14.92 15.81 -7.84
N ILE A 181 15.00 16.74 -6.88
CA ILE A 181 15.50 16.42 -5.52
C ILE A 181 14.64 15.35 -4.85
N LEU A 182 13.31 15.52 -4.90
CA LEU A 182 12.38 14.53 -4.36
C LEU A 182 12.52 13.19 -5.10
N SER A 183 12.66 13.22 -6.42
CA SER A 183 12.84 12.00 -7.21
C SER A 183 14.11 11.23 -6.81
N TYR A 184 15.24 11.90 -6.64
CA TYR A 184 16.48 11.25 -6.17
C TYR A 184 16.35 10.72 -4.74
N PHE A 185 15.67 11.44 -3.86
CA PHE A 185 15.39 10.96 -2.52
C PHE A 185 14.55 9.68 -2.55
N LEU A 186 13.48 9.64 -3.35
CA LEU A 186 12.62 8.46 -3.51
C LEU A 186 13.38 7.28 -4.12
N LEU A 187 14.30 7.53 -5.07
CA LEU A 187 15.18 6.50 -5.61
C LEU A 187 16.09 5.92 -4.51
N PHE A 188 16.69 6.76 -3.68
CA PHE A 188 17.51 6.30 -2.57
C PHE A 188 16.69 5.40 -1.61
N VAL A 189 15.48 5.82 -1.25
CA VAL A 189 14.61 5.03 -0.35
C VAL A 189 14.17 3.73 -1.01
N SER A 190 13.94 3.71 -2.32
CA SER A 190 13.66 2.52 -3.11
C SER A 190 14.80 1.49 -3.00
N VAL A 191 16.05 1.94 -3.18
CA VAL A 191 17.23 1.08 -2.97
C VAL A 191 17.27 0.53 -1.53
N MET A 192 16.89 1.33 -0.53
CA MET A 192 16.80 0.87 0.85
C MET A 192 15.68 -0.16 1.04
N ALA A 193 14.50 0.00 0.41
CA ALA A 193 13.44 -0.98 0.46
C ALA A 193 13.87 -2.33 -0.14
N PHE A 194 14.55 -2.28 -1.30
CA PHE A 194 15.13 -3.48 -1.90
C PHE A 194 16.13 -4.15 -0.96
N TYR A 195 17.05 -3.38 -0.35
CA TYR A 195 18.00 -3.90 0.63
C TYR A 195 17.30 -4.54 1.83
N GLY A 196 16.23 -3.91 2.37
CA GLY A 196 15.41 -4.49 3.44
C GLY A 196 14.82 -5.85 3.07
N SER A 197 14.33 -6.00 1.83
CA SER A 197 13.81 -7.29 1.37
C SER A 197 14.89 -8.37 1.29
N LEU A 198 16.14 -8.00 0.95
CA LEU A 198 17.28 -8.93 0.96
C LEU A 198 17.61 -9.42 2.38
N LEU A 199 17.55 -8.54 3.39
CA LEU A 199 17.80 -8.91 4.79
C LEU A 199 16.79 -9.92 5.33
N SER A 200 15.57 -9.97 4.78
CA SER A 200 14.56 -10.96 5.16
C SER A 200 14.86 -12.38 4.67
N VAL A 201 15.74 -12.53 3.66
CA VAL A 201 16.07 -13.81 2.98
C VAL A 201 14.81 -14.53 2.47
N THR A 202 13.79 -13.80 2.04
CA THR A 202 12.50 -14.34 1.60
C THR A 202 12.50 -14.51 0.07
N ARG A 203 12.60 -15.78 -0.39
CA ARG A 203 12.66 -16.10 -1.84
C ARG A 203 11.44 -15.63 -2.63
N GLY A 204 10.25 -15.67 -2.02
CA GLY A 204 9.00 -15.19 -2.64
C GLY A 204 9.04 -13.72 -2.98
N ALA A 205 9.61 -12.88 -2.12
CA ALA A 205 9.80 -11.46 -2.38
C ALA A 205 10.72 -11.20 -3.58
N TRP A 206 11.80 -11.98 -3.72
CA TRP A 206 12.72 -11.84 -4.85
C TRP A 206 12.05 -12.21 -6.18
N LEU A 207 11.23 -13.26 -6.19
CA LEU A 207 10.40 -13.58 -7.36
C LEU A 207 9.43 -12.45 -7.69
N ALA A 208 8.80 -11.83 -6.68
CA ALA A 208 7.91 -10.70 -6.90
C ALA A 208 8.63 -9.51 -7.55
N TYR A 209 9.88 -9.21 -7.16
CA TYR A 209 10.70 -8.19 -7.83
C TYR A 209 10.94 -8.49 -9.30
N ILE A 210 11.25 -9.75 -9.65
CA ILE A 210 11.46 -10.15 -11.05
C ILE A 210 10.19 -9.91 -11.86
N PHE A 211 9.03 -10.36 -11.37
CA PHE A 211 7.74 -10.12 -12.03
C PHE A 211 7.41 -8.62 -12.16
N MET A 212 7.69 -7.84 -11.13
CA MET A 212 7.48 -6.40 -11.13
C MET A 212 8.31 -5.70 -12.20
N ILE A 213 9.61 -6.05 -12.31
CA ILE A 213 10.50 -5.53 -13.34
C ILE A 213 10.02 -5.93 -14.74
N LEU A 214 9.58 -7.17 -14.92
CA LEU A 214 9.06 -7.65 -16.22
C LEU A 214 7.79 -6.89 -16.63
N ILE A 215 6.85 -6.70 -15.71
CA ILE A 215 5.62 -5.91 -15.96
C ILE A 215 5.98 -4.47 -16.32
N TRP A 216 6.91 -3.87 -15.59
CA TRP A 216 7.37 -2.51 -15.87
C TRP A 216 8.03 -2.39 -17.24
N LEU A 217 8.90 -3.33 -17.62
CA LEU A 217 9.53 -3.39 -18.95
C LEU A 217 8.48 -3.48 -20.06
N VAL A 218 7.48 -4.38 -19.92
CA VAL A 218 6.36 -4.50 -20.88
C VAL A 218 5.61 -3.17 -21.00
N TYR A 219 5.34 -2.49 -19.89
CA TYR A 219 4.68 -1.19 -19.89
C TYR A 219 5.50 -0.12 -20.63
N VAL A 220 6.80 -0.03 -20.36
CA VAL A 220 7.71 0.94 -21.01
C VAL A 220 7.81 0.67 -22.52
N ILE A 221 7.98 -0.59 -22.92
CA ILE A 221 8.04 -0.98 -24.34
C ILE A 221 6.73 -0.62 -25.05
N LYS A 222 5.59 -0.96 -24.44
CA LYS A 222 4.27 -0.64 -25.02
C LYS A 222 4.09 0.86 -25.24
N ASN A 223 4.44 1.69 -24.25
CA ASN A 223 4.30 3.15 -24.36
C ASN A 223 5.26 3.71 -25.41
N SER A 224 6.51 3.27 -25.45
CA SER A 224 7.48 3.70 -26.46
C SER A 224 7.03 3.37 -27.90
N LEU A 225 6.37 2.22 -28.10
CA LEU A 225 5.83 1.84 -29.40
C LEU A 225 4.60 2.68 -29.77
N THR A 226 3.79 3.06 -28.81
CA THR A 226 2.60 3.91 -29.03
C THR A 226 2.99 5.34 -29.41
N ASP A 227 3.99 5.91 -28.72
CA ASP A 227 4.50 7.25 -29.04
C ASP A 227 5.13 7.33 -30.43
N LYS A 228 5.86 6.30 -30.87
CA LYS A 228 6.38 6.21 -32.21
C LYS A 228 5.28 6.18 -33.29
N LYS A 229 4.18 5.47 -33.05
CA LYS A 229 3.04 5.45 -33.97
C LYS A 229 2.38 6.85 -34.11
N HIS A 230 2.27 7.59 -33.00
CA HIS A 230 1.72 8.96 -33.03
C HIS A 230 2.62 9.95 -33.79
N LEU A 231 3.94 9.77 -33.73
CA LEU A 231 4.90 10.59 -34.49
C LEU A 231 4.85 10.31 -36.00
N LEU A 232 4.61 9.04 -36.37
CA LEU A 232 4.52 8.62 -37.79
C LEU A 232 3.15 8.91 -38.42
N SER A 233 2.12 9.19 -37.63
CA SER A 233 0.77 9.49 -38.14
C SER A 233 0.44 10.97 -38.32
N LYS A 234 1.39 11.89 -38.05
CA LYS A 234 1.21 13.30 -38.36
C LYS A 234 1.45 13.49 -39.86
N PRO A 235 0.43 13.89 -40.66
CA PRO A 235 0.66 14.27 -42.07
C PRO A 235 1.57 15.51 -42.12
N ILE A 236 2.51 15.48 -43.03
CA ILE A 236 3.39 16.61 -43.42
C ILE A 236 2.55 17.74 -43.97
#